data_ff1634f0e94bad27804c70d151398223
#
_entry.id   ff1634f0e94bad27804c70d151398223
#
_cell.length_a   1.000
_cell.length_b   1.000
_cell.length_c   1.000
_cell.angle_alpha   90.00
_cell.angle_beta   90.00
_cell.angle_gamma   90.00
#
_symmetry.space_group_name_H-M   'P 1'
#
loop_
_entity.id
_entity.type
_entity.pdbx_description
1 polymer ?
#
loop_
_entity_poly.entity_id
_entity_poly.type
_entity_poly.pdbx_seq_one_letter_code
_entity_poly.pdbx_strand_id
1 'polypeptide(L)'
;MTIDAHHHFWLYDPARHEWITDEMSAIRKDFLPKDFEPILKQNGISGSVLVQVDQTETENDFQLKLAEENNFIKGVVGWVDLQADNIEERLEFYKQYKKMKGFRHILQGEADRALMLKPAFMNGIRKLKKFGYTYDILIYTDQLKYTKEFVAAFPDQLFVIDHLAKPNIKEQKIDEWKKDIEAVAQHENVYCKISGMVTEADWHNWKKEDFKPYLDVVVKAFGTDRIMYGSDYPVYLVAATYEQMKSIVDGYFSSFSKDEQEKFFRKNVINFYKL
;
A
#
# COMPACT_ATOMS: atom_id res chain seq x y z
N MET A 1 1.79 1.60 20.36
CA MET A 1 2.10 2.70 19.41
C MET A 1 2.02 2.13 18.01
N THR A 2 1.15 2.63 17.15
CA THR A 2 0.87 2.09 15.81
C THR A 2 1.42 3.04 14.74
N ILE A 3 1.85 2.49 13.59
CA ILE A 3 2.22 3.26 12.39
C ILE A 3 1.31 2.80 11.26
N ASP A 4 0.70 3.76 10.55
CA ASP A 4 -0.12 3.53 9.38
C ASP A 4 0.77 3.41 8.14
N ALA A 5 0.84 2.23 7.54
CA ALA A 5 1.75 1.95 6.41
C ALA A 5 1.22 2.45 5.05
N HIS A 6 0.00 3.02 5.01
CA HIS A 6 -0.60 3.40 3.73
C HIS A 6 -1.70 4.45 3.87
N HIS A 7 -1.42 5.66 3.45
CA HIS A 7 -2.41 6.71 3.27
C HIS A 7 -2.00 7.64 2.13
N HIS A 8 -2.94 8.52 1.73
CA HIS A 8 -2.75 9.47 0.65
C HIS A 8 -3.14 10.88 1.06
N PHE A 9 -2.54 11.87 0.37
CA PHE A 9 -3.00 13.26 0.35
C PHE A 9 -3.09 13.74 -1.09
N TRP A 10 -4.05 14.58 -1.37
CA TRP A 10 -4.19 15.24 -2.68
C TRP A 10 -4.92 16.58 -2.57
N LEU A 11 -4.65 17.44 -3.54
CA LEU A 11 -5.52 18.54 -3.93
C LEU A 11 -6.40 18.02 -5.06
N TYR A 12 -7.71 17.97 -4.85
CA TYR A 12 -8.62 17.32 -5.77
C TYR A 12 -8.71 18.08 -7.11
N ASP A 13 -8.42 17.38 -8.18
CA ASP A 13 -8.57 17.85 -9.54
C ASP A 13 -9.30 16.75 -10.35
N PRO A 14 -10.52 17.01 -10.87
CA PRO A 14 -11.27 16.01 -11.64
C PRO A 14 -10.53 15.45 -12.86
N ALA A 15 -9.66 16.25 -13.48
CA ALA A 15 -8.90 15.80 -14.65
C ALA A 15 -7.73 14.88 -14.28
N ARG A 16 -7.16 15.04 -13.08
CA ARG A 16 -6.07 14.19 -12.58
C ARG A 16 -6.57 12.97 -11.83
N HIS A 17 -7.76 13.07 -11.23
CA HIS A 17 -8.33 12.03 -10.39
C HIS A 17 -9.59 11.41 -11.03
N GLU A 18 -9.51 11.09 -12.34
CA GLU A 18 -10.63 10.49 -13.10
C GLU A 18 -11.11 9.15 -12.49
N TRP A 19 -10.23 8.46 -11.74
CA TRP A 19 -10.56 7.24 -11.03
C TRP A 19 -11.55 7.45 -9.87
N ILE A 20 -11.70 8.70 -9.37
CA ILE A 20 -12.68 9.06 -8.33
C ILE A 20 -14.03 9.32 -9.01
N THR A 21 -14.87 8.28 -9.07
CA THR A 21 -16.19 8.32 -9.70
C THR A 21 -17.21 9.13 -8.90
N ASP A 22 -18.40 9.37 -9.46
CA ASP A 22 -19.49 10.07 -8.76
C ASP A 22 -19.96 9.30 -7.50
N GLU A 23 -19.90 7.97 -7.50
CA GLU A 23 -20.23 7.15 -6.34
C GLU A 23 -19.22 7.36 -5.19
N MET A 24 -18.00 7.78 -5.52
CA MET A 24 -16.94 8.08 -4.56
C MET A 24 -16.98 9.55 -4.07
N SER A 25 -18.14 10.20 -4.09
CA SER A 25 -18.31 11.62 -3.77
C SER A 25 -17.72 12.05 -2.42
N ALA A 26 -17.66 11.14 -1.44
CA ALA A 26 -17.07 11.37 -0.11
C ALA A 26 -15.58 11.79 -0.19
N ILE A 27 -14.87 11.41 -1.26
CA ILE A 27 -13.44 11.69 -1.45
C ILE A 27 -13.15 12.67 -2.59
N ARG A 28 -14.16 13.29 -3.20
CA ARG A 28 -14.02 14.33 -4.25
C ARG A 28 -13.76 15.71 -3.67
N LYS A 29 -12.73 15.84 -2.86
CA LYS A 29 -12.29 17.08 -2.22
C LYS A 29 -10.82 16.97 -1.84
N ASP A 30 -10.23 18.08 -1.39
CA ASP A 30 -8.87 18.11 -0.88
C ASP A 30 -8.74 17.28 0.40
N PHE A 31 -7.63 16.55 0.54
CA PHE A 31 -7.22 15.87 1.75
C PHE A 31 -5.76 16.18 2.04
N LEU A 32 -5.51 16.79 3.20
CA LEU A 32 -4.21 17.32 3.60
C LEU A 32 -3.86 16.86 5.02
N PRO A 33 -2.60 17.05 5.47
CA PRO A 33 -2.15 16.66 6.80
C PRO A 33 -3.05 17.16 7.95
N LYS A 34 -3.58 18.37 7.84
CA LYS A 34 -4.49 18.96 8.85
C LYS A 34 -5.79 18.17 9.04
N ASP A 35 -6.22 17.44 8.03
CA ASP A 35 -7.45 16.63 8.04
C ASP A 35 -7.20 15.25 8.66
N PHE A 36 -6.00 14.72 8.52
CA PHE A 36 -5.65 13.36 8.96
C PHE A 36 -4.95 13.30 10.32
N GLU A 37 -4.12 14.27 10.66
CA GLU A 37 -3.37 14.28 11.93
C GLU A 37 -4.29 14.16 13.17
N PRO A 38 -5.45 14.85 13.25
CA PRO A 38 -6.40 14.67 14.36
C PRO A 38 -6.93 13.24 14.47
N ILE A 39 -7.25 12.60 13.33
CA ILE A 39 -7.72 11.22 13.27
C ILE A 39 -6.65 10.27 13.79
N LEU A 40 -5.40 10.45 13.37
CA LEU A 40 -4.27 9.65 13.86
C LEU A 40 -4.11 9.77 15.38
N LYS A 41 -4.12 10.99 15.91
CA LYS A 41 -4.00 11.26 17.36
C LYS A 41 -5.13 10.61 18.15
N GLN A 42 -6.37 10.75 17.68
CA GLN A 42 -7.56 10.15 18.33
C GLN A 42 -7.45 8.61 18.40
N ASN A 43 -6.84 8.00 17.40
CA ASN A 43 -6.72 6.55 17.29
C ASN A 43 -5.37 5.99 17.78
N GLY A 44 -4.53 6.80 18.45
CA GLY A 44 -3.26 6.37 19.01
C GLY A 44 -2.20 5.97 17.97
N ILE A 45 -2.32 6.51 16.75
CA ILE A 45 -1.36 6.31 15.65
C ILE A 45 -0.24 7.35 15.76
N SER A 46 0.99 6.92 15.77
CA SER A 46 2.14 7.80 16.04
C SER A 46 2.93 8.21 14.80
N GLY A 47 2.61 7.61 13.66
CA GLY A 47 3.27 7.91 12.40
C GLY A 47 2.60 7.23 11.23
N SER A 48 2.98 7.64 10.03
CA SER A 48 2.41 7.10 8.80
C SER A 48 3.41 7.09 7.65
N VAL A 49 3.09 6.30 6.61
CA VAL A 49 3.76 6.30 5.31
C VAL A 49 2.80 6.87 4.27
N LEU A 50 3.19 7.97 3.65
CA LEU A 50 2.45 8.65 2.60
C LEU A 50 2.77 8.01 1.25
N VAL A 51 1.74 7.61 0.51
CA VAL A 51 1.88 6.90 -0.77
C VAL A 51 1.31 7.74 -1.90
N GLN A 52 1.98 7.75 -3.06
CA GLN A 52 1.59 8.52 -4.23
C GLN A 52 0.17 8.16 -4.75
N VAL A 53 -0.47 9.12 -5.40
CA VAL A 53 -1.78 8.99 -6.08
C VAL A 53 -1.61 9.12 -7.59
N ASP A 54 -0.74 10.04 -8.02
CA ASP A 54 -0.40 10.28 -9.41
C ASP A 54 0.93 9.67 -9.81
N GLN A 55 1.06 9.32 -11.09
CA GLN A 55 2.30 8.81 -11.67
C GLN A 55 3.12 9.94 -12.28
N THR A 56 3.54 10.91 -11.43
CA THR A 56 4.37 12.05 -11.83
C THR A 56 5.41 12.36 -10.75
N GLU A 57 6.56 12.88 -11.14
CA GLU A 57 7.57 13.34 -10.18
C GLU A 57 7.16 14.66 -9.49
N THR A 58 6.25 15.42 -10.07
CA THR A 58 5.64 16.60 -9.40
C THR A 58 4.85 16.18 -8.16
N GLU A 59 4.24 15.00 -8.19
CA GLU A 59 3.60 14.41 -7.02
C GLU A 59 4.62 14.11 -5.90
N ASN A 60 5.81 13.62 -6.25
CA ASN A 60 6.87 13.41 -5.26
C ASN A 60 7.27 14.71 -4.56
N ASP A 61 7.40 15.81 -5.30
CA ASP A 61 7.74 17.12 -4.72
C ASP A 61 6.69 17.58 -3.72
N PHE A 62 5.40 17.44 -4.09
CA PHE A 62 4.28 17.74 -3.21
C PHE A 62 4.31 16.89 -1.92
N GLN A 63 4.47 15.57 -2.06
CA GLN A 63 4.48 14.66 -0.92
C GLN A 63 5.69 14.86 -0.01
N LEU A 64 6.87 15.04 -0.58
CA LEU A 64 8.09 15.29 0.19
C LEU A 64 8.00 16.60 0.97
N LYS A 65 7.44 17.66 0.37
CA LYS A 65 7.17 18.92 1.08
C LYS A 65 6.24 18.68 2.27
N LEU A 66 5.10 18.00 2.06
CA LEU A 66 4.18 17.67 3.16
C LEU A 66 4.87 16.83 4.25
N ALA A 67 5.73 15.90 3.85
CA ALA A 67 6.45 15.08 4.81
C ALA A 67 7.45 15.88 5.62
N GLU A 68 8.19 16.82 5.03
CA GLU A 68 9.12 17.70 5.77
C GLU A 68 8.38 18.59 6.79
N GLU A 69 7.22 19.12 6.41
CA GLU A 69 6.41 20.01 7.26
C GLU A 69 5.64 19.27 8.37
N ASN A 70 5.46 17.93 8.26
CA ASN A 70 4.63 17.15 9.17
C ASN A 70 5.37 15.92 9.73
N ASN A 71 5.74 16.00 11.00
CA ASN A 71 6.56 14.98 11.67
C ASN A 71 5.90 13.61 11.81
N PHE A 72 4.58 13.50 11.71
CA PHE A 72 3.91 12.19 11.75
C PHE A 72 4.11 11.40 10.46
N ILE A 73 4.41 12.05 9.31
CA ILE A 73 4.76 11.39 8.07
C ILE A 73 6.23 10.92 8.17
N LYS A 74 6.43 9.61 8.33
CA LYS A 74 7.73 8.98 8.57
C LYS A 74 8.44 8.54 7.29
N GLY A 75 7.67 8.28 6.23
CA GLY A 75 8.19 7.87 4.94
C GLY A 75 7.24 8.27 3.81
N VAL A 76 7.79 8.31 2.61
CA VAL A 76 7.08 8.58 1.36
C VAL A 76 7.38 7.44 0.39
N VAL A 77 6.34 6.93 -0.25
CA VAL A 77 6.41 6.04 -1.40
C VAL A 77 5.97 6.85 -2.62
N GLY A 78 6.93 7.25 -3.43
CA GLY A 78 6.72 8.10 -4.59
C GLY A 78 6.55 7.33 -5.89
N TRP A 79 6.73 8.03 -7.00
CA TRP A 79 6.74 7.46 -8.34
C TRP A 79 7.96 7.95 -9.13
N VAL A 80 8.52 7.05 -9.94
CA VAL A 80 9.45 7.36 -11.02
C VAL A 80 9.09 6.49 -12.23
N ASP A 81 9.41 6.96 -13.43
CA ASP A 81 9.29 6.10 -14.60
C ASP A 81 10.37 5.01 -14.58
N LEU A 82 9.98 3.82 -14.11
CA LEU A 82 10.87 2.66 -14.04
C LEU A 82 11.37 2.19 -15.40
N GLN A 83 10.71 2.60 -16.48
CA GLN A 83 11.07 2.22 -17.85
C GLN A 83 11.97 3.25 -18.55
N ALA A 84 12.23 4.40 -17.90
CA ALA A 84 13.05 5.45 -18.47
C ALA A 84 14.54 5.05 -18.54
N ASP A 85 15.22 5.48 -19.59
CA ASP A 85 16.66 5.24 -19.76
C ASP A 85 17.50 5.89 -18.64
N ASN A 86 17.05 7.03 -18.10
CA ASN A 86 17.73 7.77 -17.03
C ASN A 86 17.25 7.39 -15.62
N ILE A 87 16.58 6.25 -15.43
CA ILE A 87 16.02 5.82 -14.14
C ILE A 87 17.07 5.87 -13.00
N GLU A 88 18.30 5.47 -13.26
CA GLU A 88 19.36 5.44 -12.25
C GLU A 88 19.72 6.85 -11.76
N GLU A 89 19.76 7.84 -12.65
CA GLU A 89 19.94 9.25 -12.31
C GLU A 89 18.79 9.78 -11.44
N ARG A 90 17.55 9.40 -11.77
CA ARG A 90 16.38 9.80 -10.96
C ARG A 90 16.43 9.21 -9.56
N LEU A 91 16.78 7.92 -9.42
CA LEU A 91 16.92 7.27 -8.11
C LEU A 91 18.03 7.91 -7.27
N GLU A 92 19.17 8.26 -7.89
CA GLU A 92 20.25 8.98 -7.19
C GLU A 92 19.79 10.35 -6.71
N PHE A 93 19.04 11.09 -7.55
CA PHE A 93 18.45 12.38 -7.18
C PHE A 93 17.62 12.28 -5.89
N TYR A 94 16.77 11.25 -5.76
CA TYR A 94 15.92 11.11 -4.58
C TYR A 94 16.66 10.72 -3.29
N LYS A 95 17.90 10.27 -3.34
CA LYS A 95 18.71 9.96 -2.13
C LYS A 95 18.92 11.16 -1.18
N GLN A 96 18.84 12.36 -1.68
CA GLN A 96 18.93 13.56 -0.85
C GLN A 96 17.74 13.68 0.13
N TYR A 97 16.60 13.04 -0.16
CA TYR A 97 15.38 13.08 0.65
C TYR A 97 15.30 11.86 1.56
N LYS A 98 15.65 12.04 2.84
CA LYS A 98 15.68 10.95 3.83
C LYS A 98 14.33 10.24 4.02
N LYS A 99 13.23 10.96 3.75
CA LYS A 99 11.87 10.42 3.86
C LYS A 99 11.41 9.65 2.61
N MET A 100 12.09 9.75 1.47
CA MET A 100 11.82 8.88 0.33
C MET A 100 12.26 7.44 0.67
N LYS A 101 11.31 6.50 0.72
CA LYS A 101 11.56 5.13 1.17
C LYS A 101 11.39 4.08 0.09
N GLY A 102 10.53 4.36 -0.87
CA GLY A 102 10.21 3.43 -1.94
C GLY A 102 9.47 4.10 -3.08
N PHE A 103 9.12 3.28 -4.05
CA PHE A 103 8.37 3.71 -5.23
C PHE A 103 7.25 2.74 -5.54
N ARG A 104 6.21 3.24 -6.21
CA ARG A 104 5.06 2.49 -6.65
C ARG A 104 4.65 2.91 -8.06
N HIS A 105 4.32 1.94 -8.91
CA HIS A 105 3.62 2.16 -10.16
C HIS A 105 2.19 1.62 -10.04
N ILE A 106 1.20 2.31 -10.60
CA ILE A 106 -0.22 1.91 -10.53
C ILE A 106 -0.48 0.81 -11.57
N LEU A 107 0.08 -0.38 -11.33
CA LEU A 107 -0.02 -1.53 -12.25
C LEU A 107 -1.47 -1.95 -12.48
N GLN A 108 -2.35 -1.76 -11.50
CA GLN A 108 -3.78 -2.09 -11.61
C GLN A 108 -4.47 -1.33 -12.76
N GLY A 109 -4.01 -0.14 -13.10
CA GLY A 109 -4.56 0.70 -14.18
C GLY A 109 -4.03 0.36 -15.57
N GLU A 110 -2.98 -0.45 -15.66
CA GLU A 110 -2.32 -0.72 -16.93
C GLU A 110 -3.12 -1.68 -17.83
N ALA A 111 -3.21 -1.32 -19.12
CA ALA A 111 -3.86 -2.16 -20.12
C ALA A 111 -3.08 -3.47 -20.34
N ASP A 112 -1.75 -3.40 -20.33
CA ASP A 112 -0.89 -4.58 -20.33
C ASP A 112 -0.79 -5.13 -18.91
N ARG A 113 -1.59 -6.16 -18.61
CA ARG A 113 -1.65 -6.77 -17.28
C ARG A 113 -0.32 -7.39 -16.84
N ALA A 114 0.58 -7.67 -17.79
CA ALA A 114 1.92 -8.23 -17.56
C ALA A 114 3.03 -7.16 -17.64
N LEU A 115 2.72 -5.86 -17.57
CA LEU A 115 3.70 -4.78 -17.68
C LEU A 115 4.90 -4.99 -16.74
N MET A 116 4.66 -5.48 -15.53
CA MET A 116 5.71 -5.77 -14.54
C MET A 116 6.80 -6.75 -15.03
N LEU A 117 6.50 -7.57 -16.04
CA LEU A 117 7.45 -8.52 -16.62
C LEU A 117 8.17 -7.96 -17.86
N LYS A 118 7.87 -6.75 -18.31
CA LYS A 118 8.58 -6.14 -19.44
C LYS A 118 10.05 -5.86 -19.08
N PRO A 119 10.97 -6.10 -20.00
CA PRO A 119 12.41 -5.94 -19.74
C PRO A 119 12.78 -4.54 -19.21
N ALA A 120 12.18 -3.47 -19.74
CA ALA A 120 12.42 -2.10 -19.29
C ALA A 120 11.96 -1.90 -17.84
N PHE A 121 10.74 -2.35 -17.49
CA PHE A 121 10.21 -2.27 -16.13
C PHE A 121 11.07 -3.07 -15.13
N MET A 122 11.40 -4.32 -15.47
CA MET A 122 12.27 -5.16 -14.65
C MET A 122 13.68 -4.56 -14.47
N ASN A 123 14.19 -3.85 -15.49
CA ASN A 123 15.45 -3.13 -15.36
C ASN A 123 15.36 -2.00 -14.30
N GLY A 124 14.28 -1.23 -14.29
CA GLY A 124 14.03 -0.20 -13.26
C GLY A 124 13.98 -0.80 -11.85
N ILE A 125 13.26 -1.90 -11.67
CA ILE A 125 13.19 -2.59 -10.37
C ILE A 125 14.58 -3.04 -9.89
N ARG A 126 15.40 -3.57 -10.78
CA ARG A 126 16.78 -3.98 -10.44
C ARG A 126 17.60 -2.82 -9.88
N LYS A 127 17.33 -1.60 -10.34
CA LYS A 127 18.02 -0.40 -9.87
C LYS A 127 17.58 0.03 -8.47
N LEU A 128 16.33 -0.18 -8.09
CA LEU A 128 15.81 0.22 -6.77
C LEU A 128 16.66 -0.32 -5.62
N LYS A 129 17.01 -1.62 -5.67
CA LYS A 129 17.85 -2.22 -4.63
C LYS A 129 19.21 -1.54 -4.48
N LYS A 130 19.86 -1.17 -5.58
CA LYS A 130 21.16 -0.47 -5.56
C LYS A 130 21.10 0.81 -4.70
N PHE A 131 19.95 1.48 -4.70
CA PHE A 131 19.71 2.72 -3.97
C PHE A 131 19.02 2.49 -2.60
N GLY A 132 18.66 1.25 -2.28
CA GLY A 132 18.06 0.88 -1.01
C GLY A 132 16.58 1.20 -0.88
N TYR A 133 15.87 1.41 -2.01
CA TYR A 133 14.44 1.66 -2.05
C TYR A 133 13.62 0.37 -2.05
N THR A 134 12.44 0.41 -1.43
CA THR A 134 11.42 -0.63 -1.51
C THR A 134 10.54 -0.44 -2.75
N TYR A 135 9.75 -1.46 -3.07
CA TYR A 135 8.75 -1.36 -4.13
C TYR A 135 7.39 -1.85 -3.65
N ASP A 136 6.38 -0.97 -3.78
CA ASP A 136 5.00 -1.27 -3.45
C ASP A 136 4.26 -1.76 -4.70
N ILE A 137 3.62 -2.93 -4.60
CA ILE A 137 2.94 -3.60 -5.73
C ILE A 137 1.45 -3.32 -5.64
N LEU A 138 0.94 -2.40 -6.45
CA LEU A 138 -0.49 -2.07 -6.54
C LEU A 138 -1.10 -2.73 -7.78
N ILE A 139 -1.87 -3.78 -7.56
CA ILE A 139 -2.43 -4.66 -8.60
C ILE A 139 -3.88 -5.05 -8.29
N TYR A 140 -4.59 -5.54 -9.30
CA TYR A 140 -5.78 -6.36 -9.13
C TYR A 140 -5.43 -7.86 -9.06
N THR A 141 -6.38 -8.66 -8.63
CA THR A 141 -6.23 -10.12 -8.45
C THR A 141 -5.77 -10.85 -9.70
N ASP A 142 -6.23 -10.44 -10.87
CA ASP A 142 -5.86 -11.04 -12.16
C ASP A 142 -4.37 -10.89 -12.52
N GLN A 143 -3.66 -9.96 -11.84
CA GLN A 143 -2.24 -9.72 -12.03
C GLN A 143 -1.34 -10.53 -11.08
N LEU A 144 -1.89 -11.16 -10.04
CA LEU A 144 -1.13 -11.99 -9.08
C LEU A 144 -0.33 -13.11 -9.76
N LYS A 145 -0.88 -13.72 -10.81
CA LYS A 145 -0.19 -14.75 -11.59
C LYS A 145 1.14 -14.27 -12.19
N TYR A 146 1.23 -13.00 -12.57
CA TYR A 146 2.48 -12.37 -13.08
C TYR A 146 3.39 -11.92 -11.92
N THR A 147 2.80 -11.56 -10.78
CA THR A 147 3.53 -11.08 -9.61
C THR A 147 4.48 -12.14 -9.06
N LYS A 148 4.07 -13.42 -9.06
CA LYS A 148 4.93 -14.52 -8.62
C LYS A 148 6.23 -14.58 -9.41
N GLU A 149 6.16 -14.52 -10.74
CA GLU A 149 7.34 -14.52 -11.61
C GLU A 149 8.18 -13.26 -11.40
N PHE A 150 7.51 -12.12 -11.29
CA PHE A 150 8.14 -10.83 -11.07
C PHE A 150 8.99 -10.80 -9.80
N VAL A 151 8.42 -11.17 -8.64
CA VAL A 151 9.17 -11.14 -7.37
C VAL A 151 10.26 -12.20 -7.30
N ALA A 152 10.06 -13.36 -7.94
CA ALA A 152 11.04 -14.42 -8.02
C ALA A 152 12.33 -13.98 -8.75
N ALA A 153 12.21 -13.05 -9.71
CA ALA A 153 13.36 -12.52 -10.45
C ALA A 153 14.26 -11.60 -9.59
N PHE A 154 13.80 -11.18 -8.41
CA PHE A 154 14.50 -10.22 -7.55
C PHE A 154 14.48 -10.65 -6.08
N PRO A 155 15.13 -11.76 -5.71
CA PRO A 155 15.03 -12.32 -4.35
C PRO A 155 15.55 -11.39 -3.25
N ASP A 156 16.38 -10.44 -3.62
CA ASP A 156 16.97 -9.47 -2.68
C ASP A 156 16.25 -8.12 -2.65
N GLN A 157 15.25 -7.86 -3.49
CA GLN A 157 14.45 -6.64 -3.48
C GLN A 157 13.29 -6.81 -2.51
N LEU A 158 13.11 -5.83 -1.61
CA LEU A 158 11.93 -5.81 -0.72
C LEU A 158 10.70 -5.33 -1.49
N PHE A 159 9.66 -6.15 -1.48
CA PHE A 159 8.35 -5.88 -2.06
C PHE A 159 7.27 -5.88 -0.99
N VAL A 160 6.25 -5.04 -1.17
CA VAL A 160 5.00 -5.15 -0.41
C VAL A 160 3.81 -5.09 -1.34
N ILE A 161 2.88 -6.02 -1.18
CA ILE A 161 1.61 -6.02 -1.90
C ILE A 161 0.65 -5.06 -1.21
N ASP A 162 0.15 -4.07 -1.94
CA ASP A 162 -0.88 -3.16 -1.45
C ASP A 162 -2.25 -3.86 -1.40
N HIS A 163 -3.03 -3.60 -0.35
CA HIS A 163 -4.45 -3.94 -0.25
C HIS A 163 -4.78 -5.42 -0.51
N LEU A 164 -3.93 -6.35 -0.03
CA LEU A 164 -4.11 -7.80 -0.24
C LEU A 164 -4.24 -8.18 -1.73
N ALA A 165 -3.72 -7.35 -2.66
CA ALA A 165 -3.98 -7.44 -4.10
C ALA A 165 -5.48 -7.35 -4.47
N LYS A 166 -6.25 -6.59 -3.70
CA LYS A 166 -7.66 -6.24 -3.96
C LYS A 166 -8.56 -7.45 -4.26
N PRO A 167 -8.71 -8.39 -3.30
CA PRO A 167 -9.62 -9.52 -3.47
C PRO A 167 -11.07 -9.04 -3.62
N ASN A 168 -11.87 -9.76 -4.41
CA ASN A 168 -13.28 -9.44 -4.59
C ASN A 168 -14.10 -9.86 -3.35
N ILE A 169 -14.04 -9.03 -2.30
CA ILE A 169 -14.72 -9.29 -1.03
C ILE A 169 -16.22 -9.18 -1.19
N LYS A 170 -16.71 -8.24 -2.00
CA LYS A 170 -18.14 -8.04 -2.25
C LYS A 170 -18.85 -9.31 -2.74
N GLU A 171 -18.21 -10.07 -3.63
CA GLU A 171 -18.78 -11.28 -4.20
C GLU A 171 -18.32 -12.55 -3.49
N GLN A 172 -17.49 -12.41 -2.44
CA GLN A 172 -16.90 -13.51 -1.67
C GLN A 172 -16.16 -14.55 -2.54
N LYS A 173 -15.56 -14.10 -3.64
CA LYS A 173 -14.76 -14.95 -4.54
C LYS A 173 -13.33 -15.03 -4.03
N ILE A 174 -13.01 -16.08 -3.31
CA ILE A 174 -11.75 -16.23 -2.61
C ILE A 174 -10.76 -17.20 -3.26
N ASP A 175 -11.23 -18.23 -3.98
CA ASP A 175 -10.42 -19.40 -4.32
C ASP A 175 -9.23 -19.11 -5.24
N GLU A 176 -9.44 -18.40 -6.35
CA GLU A 176 -8.36 -18.05 -7.28
C GLU A 176 -7.38 -17.08 -6.64
N TRP A 177 -7.89 -16.01 -6.01
CA TRP A 177 -7.07 -15.06 -5.28
C TRP A 177 -6.23 -15.74 -4.20
N LYS A 178 -6.83 -16.64 -3.41
CA LYS A 178 -6.15 -17.39 -2.35
C LYS A 178 -4.99 -18.20 -2.90
N LYS A 179 -5.22 -18.97 -3.98
CA LYS A 179 -4.18 -19.76 -4.62
C LYS A 179 -2.99 -18.91 -5.05
N ASP A 180 -3.26 -17.76 -5.66
CA ASP A 180 -2.22 -16.93 -6.24
C ASP A 180 -1.49 -16.10 -5.18
N ILE A 181 -2.19 -15.57 -4.15
CA ILE A 181 -1.55 -14.83 -3.06
C ILE A 181 -0.68 -15.76 -2.18
N GLU A 182 -1.14 -17.01 -1.91
CA GLU A 182 -0.34 -18.02 -1.23
C GLU A 182 0.92 -18.39 -2.01
N ALA A 183 0.87 -18.41 -3.35
CA ALA A 183 2.02 -18.68 -4.19
C ALA A 183 3.04 -17.52 -4.17
N VAL A 184 2.58 -16.27 -4.14
CA VAL A 184 3.46 -15.09 -4.02
C VAL A 184 4.09 -15.03 -2.62
N ALA A 185 3.35 -15.39 -1.57
CA ALA A 185 3.82 -15.39 -0.18
C ALA A 185 4.97 -16.37 0.09
N GLN A 186 5.24 -17.34 -0.79
CA GLN A 186 6.41 -18.23 -0.69
C GLN A 186 7.74 -17.48 -0.82
N HIS A 187 7.74 -16.26 -1.34
CA HIS A 187 8.93 -15.42 -1.47
C HIS A 187 9.10 -14.59 -0.19
N GLU A 188 10.18 -14.84 0.56
CA GLU A 188 10.44 -14.23 1.87
C GLU A 188 10.66 -12.70 1.81
N ASN A 189 11.03 -12.18 0.66
CA ASN A 189 11.22 -10.75 0.40
C ASN A 189 9.91 -10.01 0.10
N VAL A 190 8.76 -10.69 0.14
CA VAL A 190 7.44 -10.10 -0.13
C VAL A 190 6.63 -9.97 1.15
N TYR A 191 6.14 -8.76 1.39
CA TYR A 191 5.24 -8.39 2.48
C TYR A 191 3.83 -8.12 1.95
N CYS A 192 2.85 -7.96 2.83
CA CYS A 192 1.48 -7.62 2.46
C CYS A 192 0.92 -6.53 3.38
N LYS A 193 0.35 -5.48 2.81
CA LYS A 193 -0.43 -4.48 3.55
C LYS A 193 -1.87 -4.97 3.71
N ILE A 194 -2.30 -5.08 4.95
CA ILE A 194 -3.70 -5.25 5.31
C ILE A 194 -4.32 -3.84 5.37
N SER A 195 -4.85 -3.42 4.23
CA SER A 195 -5.42 -2.09 3.96
C SER A 195 -6.45 -2.18 2.84
N GLY A 196 -7.25 -1.15 2.59
CA GLY A 196 -8.15 -1.06 1.44
C GLY A 196 -9.26 -2.13 1.36
N MET A 197 -9.49 -2.91 2.42
CA MET A 197 -10.44 -4.02 2.37
C MET A 197 -11.90 -3.56 2.20
N VAL A 198 -12.28 -2.48 2.86
CA VAL A 198 -13.66 -1.97 2.84
C VAL A 198 -14.03 -1.43 1.46
N THR A 199 -13.05 -0.99 0.66
CA THR A 199 -13.27 -0.51 -0.70
C THR A 199 -13.55 -1.64 -1.70
N GLU A 200 -13.14 -2.86 -1.38
CA GLU A 200 -13.38 -4.06 -2.18
C GLU A 200 -14.63 -4.84 -1.72
N ALA A 201 -15.30 -4.37 -0.65
CA ALA A 201 -16.53 -4.95 -0.10
C ALA A 201 -17.80 -4.24 -0.62
N ASP A 202 -18.98 -4.63 -0.16
CA ASP A 202 -20.20 -3.85 -0.37
C ASP A 202 -20.15 -2.59 0.51
N TRP A 203 -19.95 -1.41 -0.07
CA TRP A 203 -19.72 -0.15 0.63
C TRP A 203 -20.80 0.22 1.64
N HIS A 204 -22.01 -0.28 1.48
CA HIS A 204 -23.17 0.06 2.31
C HIS A 204 -23.59 -1.03 3.30
N ASN A 205 -23.17 -2.31 3.02
CA ASN A 205 -23.73 -3.46 3.75
C ASN A 205 -22.67 -4.45 4.26
N TRP A 206 -21.37 -4.10 4.20
CA TRP A 206 -20.31 -5.00 4.68
C TRP A 206 -20.44 -5.27 6.19
N LYS A 207 -19.97 -6.43 6.60
CA LYS A 207 -19.86 -6.86 7.99
C LYS A 207 -18.42 -7.29 8.28
N LYS A 208 -18.01 -7.23 9.55
CA LYS A 208 -16.66 -7.63 9.95
C LYS A 208 -16.31 -9.06 9.56
N GLU A 209 -17.30 -9.92 9.58
CA GLU A 209 -17.18 -11.32 9.21
C GLU A 209 -16.79 -11.53 7.74
N ASP A 210 -17.13 -10.61 6.86
CA ASP A 210 -16.82 -10.67 5.43
C ASP A 210 -15.31 -10.61 5.16
N PHE A 211 -14.55 -9.96 6.05
CA PHE A 211 -13.11 -9.78 5.92
C PHE A 211 -12.29 -10.95 6.50
N LYS A 212 -12.87 -11.68 7.46
CA LYS A 212 -12.16 -12.73 8.19
C LYS A 212 -11.53 -13.80 7.29
N PRO A 213 -12.22 -14.36 6.27
CA PRO A 213 -11.63 -15.38 5.40
C PRO A 213 -10.36 -14.88 4.68
N TYR A 214 -10.33 -13.61 4.27
CA TYR A 214 -9.19 -13.00 3.58
C TYR A 214 -8.02 -12.74 4.54
N LEU A 215 -8.32 -12.28 5.75
CA LEU A 215 -7.34 -12.12 6.82
C LEU A 215 -6.70 -13.45 7.21
N ASP A 216 -7.51 -14.52 7.35
CA ASP A 216 -7.03 -15.87 7.67
C ASP A 216 -6.04 -16.37 6.61
N VAL A 217 -6.32 -16.14 5.32
CA VAL A 217 -5.43 -16.52 4.22
C VAL A 217 -4.12 -15.75 4.29
N VAL A 218 -4.19 -14.42 4.39
CA VAL A 218 -2.98 -13.58 4.36
C VAL A 218 -2.11 -13.83 5.58
N VAL A 219 -2.70 -13.90 6.78
CA VAL A 219 -1.93 -14.17 8.01
C VAL A 219 -1.30 -15.56 7.98
N LYS A 220 -1.99 -16.57 7.45
CA LYS A 220 -1.43 -17.91 7.28
C LYS A 220 -0.29 -17.95 6.26
N ALA A 221 -0.44 -17.22 5.15
CA ALA A 221 0.52 -17.24 4.04
C ALA A 221 1.80 -16.45 4.31
N PHE A 222 1.68 -15.24 4.88
CA PHE A 222 2.81 -14.35 5.14
C PHE A 222 3.37 -14.47 6.56
N GLY A 223 2.62 -15.09 7.49
CA GLY A 223 2.93 -15.02 8.91
C GLY A 223 2.74 -13.60 9.47
N THR A 224 2.92 -13.44 10.78
CA THR A 224 2.81 -12.13 11.43
C THR A 224 4.03 -11.24 11.21
N ASP A 225 5.11 -11.77 10.65
CA ASP A 225 6.38 -11.05 10.41
C ASP A 225 6.39 -10.26 9.10
N ARG A 226 5.50 -10.58 8.15
CA ARG A 226 5.50 -9.98 6.81
C ARG A 226 4.16 -9.34 6.42
N ILE A 227 3.37 -8.94 7.41
CA ILE A 227 2.12 -8.19 7.22
C ILE A 227 2.21 -6.85 7.96
N MET A 228 1.56 -5.82 7.44
CA MET A 228 1.53 -4.51 8.09
C MET A 228 0.17 -3.82 7.93
N TYR A 229 -0.20 -3.04 8.94
CA TYR A 229 -1.42 -2.25 8.96
C TYR A 229 -1.31 -1.03 8.06
N GLY A 230 -2.33 -0.75 7.26
CA GLY A 230 -2.53 0.50 6.53
C GLY A 230 -3.99 0.89 6.52
N SER A 231 -4.30 2.18 6.62
CA SER A 231 -5.69 2.65 6.59
C SER A 231 -6.25 2.76 5.18
N ASP A 232 -5.43 3.15 4.24
CA ASP A 232 -5.84 3.61 2.92
C ASP A 232 -6.67 4.91 2.99
N TYR A 233 -6.32 5.81 3.96
CA TYR A 233 -6.92 7.14 4.03
C TYR A 233 -6.57 7.97 2.80
N PRO A 234 -7.52 8.71 2.21
CA PRO A 234 -8.94 8.83 2.57
C PRO A 234 -9.84 7.88 1.78
N VAL A 235 -9.30 6.95 1.00
CA VAL A 235 -10.08 6.11 0.05
C VAL A 235 -11.15 5.30 0.77
N TYR A 236 -10.86 4.78 1.96
CA TYR A 236 -11.85 4.02 2.75
C TYR A 236 -13.12 4.81 3.10
N LEU A 237 -13.10 6.16 3.02
CA LEU A 237 -14.27 7.00 3.33
C LEU A 237 -15.47 6.76 2.39
N VAL A 238 -15.27 6.07 1.28
CA VAL A 238 -16.37 5.61 0.42
C VAL A 238 -17.25 4.55 1.10
N ALA A 239 -16.73 3.86 2.12
CA ALA A 239 -17.39 2.69 2.70
C ALA A 239 -17.39 2.66 4.24
N ALA A 240 -16.56 3.48 4.92
CA ALA A 240 -16.38 3.39 6.37
C ALA A 240 -15.86 4.69 6.99
N THR A 241 -15.98 4.83 8.32
CA THR A 241 -15.15 5.76 9.10
C THR A 241 -13.80 5.11 9.44
N TYR A 242 -12.84 5.91 9.94
CA TYR A 242 -11.55 5.38 10.39
C TYR A 242 -11.70 4.32 11.48
N GLU A 243 -12.56 4.61 12.47
CA GLU A 243 -12.82 3.71 13.58
C GLU A 243 -13.48 2.40 13.13
N GLN A 244 -14.41 2.47 12.19
CA GLN A 244 -15.06 1.29 11.62
C GLN A 244 -14.03 0.40 10.90
N MET A 245 -13.24 0.97 9.98
CA MET A 245 -12.20 0.26 9.24
C MET A 245 -11.16 -0.33 10.21
N LYS A 246 -10.63 0.47 11.13
CA LYS A 246 -9.63 0.02 12.10
C LYS A 246 -10.16 -1.09 13.01
N SER A 247 -11.44 -1.03 13.41
CA SER A 247 -12.06 -2.03 14.27
C SER A 247 -12.09 -3.44 13.68
N ILE A 248 -11.97 -3.58 12.36
CA ILE A 248 -11.88 -4.89 11.68
C ILE A 248 -10.58 -5.56 12.10
N VAL A 249 -9.45 -4.86 11.92
CA VAL A 249 -8.13 -5.41 12.24
C VAL A 249 -7.88 -5.48 13.74
N ASP A 250 -8.34 -4.49 14.53
CA ASP A 250 -8.25 -4.53 16.00
C ASP A 250 -8.97 -5.76 16.56
N GLY A 251 -10.17 -6.04 16.07
CA GLY A 251 -10.93 -7.21 16.47
C GLY A 251 -10.27 -8.52 16.07
N TYR A 252 -9.79 -8.61 14.84
CA TYR A 252 -9.12 -9.81 14.33
C TYR A 252 -7.84 -10.12 15.10
N PHE A 253 -6.96 -9.12 15.33
CA PHE A 253 -5.69 -9.32 16.01
C PHE A 253 -5.79 -9.34 17.55
N SER A 254 -6.97 -9.10 18.14
CA SER A 254 -7.15 -9.06 19.60
C SER A 254 -6.75 -10.35 20.33
N SER A 255 -6.85 -11.50 19.66
CA SER A 255 -6.47 -12.82 20.21
C SER A 255 -5.00 -13.21 19.98
N PHE A 256 -4.26 -12.41 19.18
CA PHE A 256 -2.83 -12.66 18.94
C PHE A 256 -1.98 -12.21 20.12
N SER A 257 -0.79 -12.76 20.23
CA SER A 257 0.16 -12.32 21.26
C SER A 257 0.54 -10.85 21.10
N LYS A 258 1.00 -10.22 22.18
CA LYS A 258 1.45 -8.81 22.13
C LYS A 258 2.58 -8.59 21.14
N ASP A 259 3.49 -9.54 20.98
CA ASP A 259 4.58 -9.43 20.00
C ASP A 259 4.06 -9.47 18.57
N GLU A 260 3.12 -10.36 18.25
CA GLU A 260 2.49 -10.42 16.93
C GLU A 260 1.70 -9.15 16.60
N GLN A 261 0.95 -8.61 17.58
CA GLN A 261 0.28 -7.32 17.43
C GLN A 261 1.27 -6.18 17.19
N GLU A 262 2.39 -6.13 17.95
CA GLU A 262 3.43 -5.12 17.73
C GLU A 262 4.11 -5.25 16.37
N LYS A 263 4.34 -6.48 15.87
CA LYS A 263 4.85 -6.71 14.51
C LYS A 263 3.90 -6.11 13.48
N PHE A 264 2.64 -6.50 13.51
CA PHE A 264 1.63 -6.05 12.55
C PHE A 264 1.40 -4.54 12.59
N PHE A 265 1.21 -3.96 13.77
CA PHE A 265 0.85 -2.54 13.91
C PHE A 265 2.06 -1.60 13.87
N ARG A 266 3.30 -2.10 13.94
CA ARG A 266 4.46 -1.22 14.07
C ARG A 266 5.78 -1.76 13.53
N LYS A 267 6.27 -2.90 14.04
CA LYS A 267 7.66 -3.32 13.83
C LYS A 267 7.93 -3.60 12.35
N ASN A 268 6.99 -4.25 11.68
CA ASN A 268 7.16 -4.65 10.28
C ASN A 268 7.27 -3.44 9.35
N VAL A 269 6.43 -2.41 9.52
CA VAL A 269 6.51 -1.20 8.69
C VAL A 269 7.80 -0.43 8.94
N ILE A 270 8.26 -0.35 10.21
CA ILE A 270 9.54 0.29 10.55
C ILE A 270 10.70 -0.44 9.86
N ASN A 271 10.74 -1.76 9.98
CA ASN A 271 11.82 -2.58 9.42
C ASN A 271 11.81 -2.54 7.88
N PHE A 272 10.63 -2.66 7.27
CA PHE A 272 10.47 -2.69 5.82
C PHE A 272 10.91 -1.38 5.17
N TYR A 273 10.42 -0.23 5.66
CA TYR A 273 10.75 1.10 5.10
C TYR A 273 11.95 1.77 5.78
N LYS A 274 12.55 1.17 6.79
CA LYS A 274 13.67 1.76 7.57
C LYS A 274 13.29 3.17 8.08
N LEU A 275 12.16 3.25 8.82
CA LEU A 275 11.61 4.50 9.35
C LEU A 275 12.39 5.04 10.54
#